data_bd63b00014693c30d15a24f64856e05a
#
_entry.id   bd63b00014693c30d15a24f64856e05a
#
_cell.length_a   1.000
_cell.length_b   1.000
_cell.length_c   1.000
_cell.angle_alpha   90.00
_cell.angle_beta   90.00
_cell.angle_gamma   90.00
#
_symmetry.space_group_name_H-M   'P 1'
#
loop_
_entity.id
_entity.type
_entity.pdbx_description
1 polymer ?
#
loop_
_entity_poly.entity_id
_entity_poly.type
_entity_poly.pdbx_seq_one_letter_code
_entity_poly.pdbx_strand_id
1 'polypeptide(L)'
;MIISISLNAALSSERTFSMSVGDEVKFNENTIEFAKISLQKSSNFESLSADFIFSNGDDTFELYPEKRKYFVRGEITTESDISIKPIKDIYITIGEQQSNGKWIVNLQENYFVRLIWISAIIMSLGAVLVIRRRIYV
;
A
#
# COMPACT_ATOMS: atom_id res chain seq x y z
N MET A 1 -6.18 -9.30 19.38
CA MET A 1 -5.94 -9.79 18.01
C MET A 1 -7.24 -9.98 17.21
N ILE A 2 -8.20 -10.77 17.65
CA ILE A 2 -9.48 -10.99 16.92
C ILE A 2 -10.20 -9.68 16.62
N ILE A 3 -10.36 -8.81 17.60
CA ILE A 3 -11.01 -7.49 17.44
C ILE A 3 -10.29 -6.64 16.39
N SER A 4 -8.95 -6.62 16.41
CA SER A 4 -8.16 -5.83 15.45
C SER A 4 -8.31 -6.34 14.03
N ILE A 5 -8.35 -7.67 13.85
CA ILE A 5 -8.57 -8.30 12.53
C ILE A 5 -9.98 -8.01 12.04
N SER A 6 -10.98 -8.12 12.90
CA SER A 6 -12.39 -7.84 12.53
C SER A 6 -12.60 -6.37 12.16
N LEU A 7 -11.98 -5.44 12.89
CA LEU A 7 -12.02 -4.01 12.57
C LEU A 7 -11.30 -3.71 11.25
N ASN A 8 -10.13 -4.30 11.03
CA ASN A 8 -9.44 -4.15 9.76
C ASN A 8 -10.31 -4.62 8.60
N ALA A 9 -10.85 -5.85 8.66
CA ALA A 9 -11.68 -6.41 7.62
C ALA A 9 -12.97 -5.60 7.34
N ALA A 10 -13.55 -4.99 8.39
CA ALA A 10 -14.79 -4.22 8.27
C ALA A 10 -14.57 -2.80 7.71
N LEU A 11 -13.40 -2.20 7.97
CA LEU A 11 -13.11 -0.81 7.62
C LEU A 11 -12.19 -0.65 6.42
N SER A 12 -11.46 -1.69 6.03
CA SER A 12 -10.61 -1.65 4.84
C SER A 12 -11.45 -1.48 3.58
N SER A 13 -10.95 -0.66 2.69
CA SER A 13 -11.57 -0.39 1.40
C SER A 13 -10.56 -0.51 0.27
N GLU A 14 -11.00 -1.05 -0.85
CA GLU A 14 -10.22 -1.22 -2.05
C GLU A 14 -11.02 -0.74 -3.25
N ARG A 15 -10.37 0.01 -4.14
CA ARG A 15 -10.95 0.42 -5.42
C ARG A 15 -9.91 0.45 -6.52
N THR A 16 -10.34 0.05 -7.69
CA THR A 16 -9.57 0.11 -8.92
C THR A 16 -10.10 1.24 -9.79
N PHE A 17 -9.19 2.08 -10.28
CA PHE A 17 -9.48 3.20 -11.16
C PHE A 17 -8.75 3.02 -12.51
N SER A 18 -9.30 3.62 -13.55
CA SER A 18 -8.67 3.73 -14.86
C SER A 18 -8.30 5.20 -15.07
N MET A 19 -6.98 5.52 -14.99
CA MET A 19 -6.48 6.89 -14.95
C MET A 19 -5.45 7.16 -16.05
N SER A 20 -5.46 8.38 -16.56
CA SER A 20 -4.39 8.95 -17.38
C SER A 20 -3.58 9.95 -16.57
N VAL A 21 -2.37 10.25 -17.02
CA VAL A 21 -1.59 11.35 -16.43
C VAL A 21 -2.39 12.64 -16.52
N GLY A 22 -2.53 13.36 -15.40
CA GLY A 22 -3.36 14.55 -15.23
C GLY A 22 -4.78 14.28 -14.75
N ASP A 23 -5.23 13.01 -14.67
CA ASP A 23 -6.54 12.68 -14.10
C ASP A 23 -6.51 12.78 -12.56
N GLU A 24 -7.63 13.24 -12.01
CA GLU A 24 -7.88 13.26 -10.57
C GLU A 24 -9.05 12.33 -10.22
N VAL A 25 -8.92 11.60 -9.12
CA VAL A 25 -9.99 10.77 -8.56
C VAL A 25 -10.12 11.00 -7.07
N LYS A 26 -11.35 10.85 -6.57
CA LYS A 26 -11.62 10.90 -5.14
C LYS A 26 -11.77 9.48 -4.60
N PHE A 27 -10.98 9.17 -3.56
CA PHE A 27 -11.05 7.92 -2.84
C PHE A 27 -11.09 8.20 -1.34
N ASN A 28 -12.24 7.92 -0.73
CA ASN A 28 -12.56 8.24 0.65
C ASN A 28 -12.33 9.74 0.96
N GLU A 29 -11.41 10.06 1.85
CA GLU A 29 -11.08 11.44 2.25
C GLU A 29 -10.02 12.08 1.37
N ASN A 30 -9.37 11.32 0.49
CA ASN A 30 -8.26 11.79 -0.32
C ASN A 30 -8.71 12.10 -1.74
N THR A 31 -8.19 13.18 -2.29
CA THR A 31 -8.16 13.44 -3.73
C THR A 31 -6.78 13.01 -4.25
N ILE A 32 -6.75 12.23 -5.31
CA ILE A 32 -5.55 11.60 -5.83
C ILE A 32 -5.37 12.05 -7.27
N GLU A 33 -4.28 12.72 -7.53
CA GLU A 33 -3.85 13.17 -8.86
C GLU A 33 -2.76 12.21 -9.39
N PHE A 34 -2.91 11.77 -10.62
CA PHE A 34 -1.88 11.08 -11.36
C PHE A 34 -0.95 12.10 -12.04
N ALA A 35 0.08 12.56 -11.33
CA ALA A 35 0.87 13.70 -11.75
C ALA A 35 1.82 13.37 -12.92
N LYS A 36 2.48 12.21 -12.88
CA LYS A 36 3.54 11.90 -13.87
C LYS A 36 3.76 10.40 -13.99
N ILE A 37 4.32 10.01 -15.13
CA ILE A 37 4.91 8.68 -15.34
C ILE A 37 6.33 8.84 -15.87
N SER A 38 7.25 8.04 -15.39
CA SER A 38 8.65 8.06 -15.79
C SER A 38 9.18 6.66 -16.03
N LEU A 39 10.00 6.51 -17.07
CA LEU A 39 10.71 5.28 -17.38
C LEU A 39 12.16 5.43 -16.96
N GLN A 40 12.64 4.49 -16.16
CA GLN A 40 14.04 4.39 -15.75
C GLN A 40 14.60 3.07 -16.22
N LYS A 41 15.80 3.11 -16.79
CA LYS A 41 16.51 1.92 -17.24
C LYS A 41 17.74 1.70 -16.39
N SER A 42 17.82 0.54 -15.78
CA SER A 42 18.99 0.08 -15.03
C SER A 42 19.72 -1.00 -15.82
N SER A 43 20.83 -1.51 -15.28
CA SER A 43 21.63 -2.55 -15.93
C SER A 43 20.91 -3.90 -16.05
N ASN A 44 19.97 -4.22 -15.14
CA ASN A 44 19.30 -5.52 -15.06
C ASN A 44 17.78 -5.46 -15.14
N PHE A 45 17.18 -4.26 -15.09
CA PHE A 45 15.73 -4.06 -15.21
C PHE A 45 15.40 -2.71 -15.83
N GLU A 46 14.20 -2.61 -16.35
CA GLU A 46 13.52 -1.39 -16.76
C GLU A 46 12.38 -1.14 -15.78
N SER A 47 12.30 0.06 -15.21
CA SER A 47 11.28 0.46 -14.24
C SER A 47 10.40 1.55 -14.83
N LEU A 48 9.10 1.38 -14.65
CA LEU A 48 8.08 2.40 -14.89
C LEU A 48 7.61 2.87 -13.51
N SER A 49 7.93 4.10 -13.16
CA SER A 49 7.49 4.76 -11.92
C SER A 49 6.37 5.74 -12.23
N ALA A 50 5.34 5.73 -11.41
CA ALA A 50 4.22 6.65 -11.49
C ALA A 50 4.17 7.52 -10.25
N ASP A 51 4.00 8.82 -10.43
CA ASP A 51 3.96 9.80 -9.36
C ASP A 51 2.49 10.15 -9.08
N PHE A 52 2.03 9.87 -7.86
CA PHE A 52 0.68 10.19 -7.40
C PHE A 52 0.73 11.16 -6.24
N ILE A 53 -0.05 12.23 -6.33
CA ILE A 53 -0.20 13.26 -5.29
C ILE A 53 -1.53 13.02 -4.58
N PHE A 54 -1.46 12.79 -3.29
CA PHE A 54 -2.60 12.63 -2.41
C PHE A 54 -2.84 13.92 -1.63
N SER A 55 -4.05 14.43 -1.66
CA SER A 55 -4.46 15.62 -0.93
C SER A 55 -5.68 15.32 -0.05
N ASN A 56 -5.59 15.66 1.23
CA ASN A 56 -6.68 15.57 2.19
C ASN A 56 -6.73 16.86 3.02
N GLY A 57 -7.52 17.84 2.55
CA GLY A 57 -7.55 19.16 3.18
C GLY A 57 -6.18 19.82 3.19
N ASP A 58 -5.58 19.95 4.37
CA ASP A 58 -4.28 20.61 4.55
C ASP A 58 -3.08 19.66 4.44
N ASP A 59 -3.31 18.34 4.41
CA ASP A 59 -2.24 17.34 4.30
C ASP A 59 -2.08 16.89 2.86
N THR A 60 -0.84 16.96 2.36
CA THR A 60 -0.47 16.50 1.01
C THR A 60 0.75 15.61 1.12
N PHE A 61 0.72 14.46 0.43
CA PHE A 61 1.84 13.54 0.35
C PHE A 61 1.88 12.85 -1.01
N GLU A 62 3.02 12.31 -1.35
CA GLU A 62 3.25 11.67 -2.64
C GLU A 62 3.56 10.19 -2.46
N LEU A 63 3.14 9.38 -3.45
CA LEU A 63 3.45 7.97 -3.54
C LEU A 63 3.93 7.62 -4.95
N TYR A 64 4.89 6.69 -5.04
CA TYR A 64 5.61 6.34 -6.26
C TYR A 64 5.57 4.83 -6.53
N PRO A 65 4.42 4.24 -6.84
CA PRO A 65 4.37 2.84 -7.21
C PRO A 65 5.15 2.59 -8.50
N GLU A 66 5.83 1.43 -8.54
CA GLU A 66 6.68 1.06 -9.67
C GLU A 66 6.25 -0.26 -10.30
N LYS A 67 6.55 -0.38 -11.58
CA LYS A 67 6.46 -1.64 -12.31
C LYS A 67 7.82 -1.94 -12.91
N ARG A 68 8.44 -3.04 -12.51
CA ARG A 68 9.78 -3.43 -12.96
C ARG A 68 9.73 -4.64 -13.88
N LYS A 69 10.45 -4.55 -14.99
CA LYS A 69 10.66 -5.66 -15.92
C LYS A 69 12.13 -6.07 -15.89
N TYR A 70 12.39 -7.28 -15.43
CA TYR A 70 13.74 -7.82 -15.35
C TYR A 70 14.19 -8.45 -16.65
N PHE A 71 15.37 -8.08 -17.18
CA PHE A 71 15.84 -8.55 -18.48
C PHE A 71 16.22 -10.03 -18.49
N VAL A 72 16.79 -10.54 -17.39
CA VAL A 72 17.31 -11.90 -17.32
C VAL A 72 16.20 -12.95 -17.28
N ARG A 73 15.12 -12.68 -16.53
CA ARG A 73 14.01 -13.63 -16.35
C ARG A 73 12.78 -13.27 -17.15
N GLY A 74 12.73 -12.07 -17.73
CA GLY A 74 11.54 -11.56 -18.38
C GLY A 74 10.34 -11.32 -17.42
N GLU A 75 10.59 -11.44 -16.11
CA GLU A 75 9.57 -11.27 -15.08
C GLU A 75 9.18 -9.80 -14.94
N ILE A 76 7.89 -9.57 -14.78
CA ILE A 76 7.34 -8.23 -14.48
C ILE A 76 6.84 -8.28 -13.04
N THR A 77 7.38 -7.39 -12.19
CA THR A 77 6.91 -7.21 -10.82
C THR A 77 6.22 -5.87 -10.67
N THR A 78 5.13 -5.86 -9.93
CA THR A 78 4.44 -4.63 -9.52
C THR A 78 4.82 -4.33 -8.08
N GLU A 79 5.42 -3.18 -7.85
CA GLU A 79 5.82 -2.74 -6.52
C GLU A 79 4.85 -1.65 -6.07
N SER A 80 4.15 -1.93 -4.98
CA SER A 80 3.27 -0.97 -4.33
C SER A 80 4.08 0.04 -3.55
N ASP A 81 3.63 1.29 -3.51
CA ASP A 81 4.08 2.25 -2.52
C ASP A 81 3.04 2.43 -1.42
N ILE A 82 3.50 2.77 -0.22
CA ILE A 82 2.70 2.71 1.00
C ILE A 82 2.90 3.96 1.83
N SER A 83 1.83 4.69 2.08
CA SER A 83 1.81 5.74 3.10
C SER A 83 1.31 5.18 4.42
N ILE A 84 2.19 5.19 5.41
CA ILE A 84 1.93 4.66 6.74
C ILE A 84 1.47 5.80 7.65
N LYS A 85 0.18 5.82 8.01
CA LYS A 85 -0.42 6.78 8.94
C LYS A 85 -0.73 6.09 10.30
N PRO A 86 -0.94 6.82 11.40
CA PRO A 86 -1.16 6.21 12.74
C PRO A 86 -2.29 5.19 12.80
N ILE A 87 -3.38 5.42 12.11
CA ILE A 87 -4.62 4.63 12.18
C ILE A 87 -4.83 3.79 10.92
N LYS A 88 -4.37 4.27 9.76
CA LYS A 88 -4.57 3.63 8.46
C LYS A 88 -3.30 3.64 7.62
N ASP A 89 -3.13 2.61 6.81
CA ASP A 89 -2.10 2.52 5.78
C ASP A 89 -2.77 2.62 4.41
N ILE A 90 -2.19 3.42 3.52
CA ILE A 90 -2.68 3.61 2.16
C ILE A 90 -1.68 2.97 1.21
N TYR A 91 -2.17 2.01 0.43
CA TYR A 91 -1.40 1.30 -0.60
C TYR A 91 -1.85 1.76 -1.96
N ILE A 92 -0.90 1.97 -2.85
CA ILE A 92 -1.15 2.24 -4.26
C ILE A 92 -0.30 1.32 -5.13
N THR A 93 -0.91 0.79 -6.19
CA THR A 93 -0.21 0.01 -7.21
C THR A 93 -0.60 0.49 -8.59
N ILE A 94 0.35 0.41 -9.54
CA ILE A 94 0.09 0.65 -10.95
C ILE A 94 0.10 -0.67 -11.71
N GLY A 95 -0.99 -0.95 -12.42
CA GLY A 95 -1.18 -2.15 -13.23
C GLY A 95 -0.81 -1.98 -14.70
N GLU A 96 -1.56 -2.63 -15.57
CA GLU A 96 -1.35 -2.58 -17.01
C GLU A 96 -1.96 -1.33 -17.65
N GLN A 97 -1.35 -0.90 -18.74
CA GLN A 97 -1.95 0.11 -19.59
C GLN A 97 -3.03 -0.54 -20.47
N GLN A 98 -4.20 0.02 -20.43
CA GLN A 98 -5.33 -0.42 -21.24
C GLN A 98 -5.20 0.04 -22.70
N SER A 99 -5.95 -0.56 -23.60
CA SER A 99 -5.98 -0.20 -25.03
C SER A 99 -6.39 1.25 -25.32
N ASN A 100 -7.09 1.88 -24.37
CA ASN A 100 -7.48 3.30 -24.42
C ASN A 100 -6.40 4.27 -23.91
N GLY A 101 -5.19 3.77 -23.60
CA GLY A 101 -4.07 4.54 -23.08
C GLY A 101 -4.12 4.83 -21.56
N LYS A 102 -5.19 4.46 -20.87
CA LYS A 102 -5.32 4.64 -19.42
C LYS A 102 -4.63 3.52 -18.65
N TRP A 103 -4.17 3.84 -17.47
CA TRP A 103 -3.53 2.90 -16.56
C TRP A 103 -4.51 2.39 -15.51
N ILE A 104 -4.42 1.11 -15.19
CA ILE A 104 -5.13 0.54 -14.05
C ILE A 104 -4.39 0.96 -12.79
N VAL A 105 -5.06 1.63 -11.87
CA VAL A 105 -4.52 2.05 -10.58
C VAL A 105 -5.37 1.41 -9.50
N ASN A 106 -4.75 0.63 -8.62
CA ASN A 106 -5.42 0.02 -7.49
C ASN A 106 -5.04 0.75 -6.20
N LEU A 107 -6.04 1.16 -5.46
CA LEU A 107 -5.94 1.88 -4.19
C LEU A 107 -6.56 1.05 -3.09
N GLN A 108 -5.84 0.88 -1.99
CA GLN A 108 -6.30 0.15 -0.83
C GLN A 108 -6.01 0.92 0.45
N GLU A 109 -7.02 1.10 1.30
CA GLU A 109 -6.86 1.60 2.67
C GLU A 109 -7.07 0.45 3.66
N ASN A 110 -6.09 0.23 4.54
CA ASN A 110 -6.15 -0.77 5.59
C ASN A 110 -6.08 -0.09 6.96
N TYR A 111 -7.11 -0.30 7.77
CA TYR A 111 -7.22 0.29 9.10
C TYR A 111 -6.68 -0.65 10.17
N PHE A 112 -6.05 -0.07 11.19
CA PHE A 112 -5.63 -0.76 12.42
C PHE A 112 -4.65 -1.93 12.23
N VAL A 113 -3.90 -2.00 11.13
CA VAL A 113 -2.91 -3.04 10.86
C VAL A 113 -1.89 -3.14 12.00
N ARG A 114 -1.48 -1.99 12.56
CA ARG A 114 -0.54 -1.94 13.69
C ARG A 114 -1.08 -2.59 14.96
N LEU A 115 -2.39 -2.50 15.22
CA LEU A 115 -3.00 -3.13 16.38
C LEU A 115 -2.91 -4.66 16.31
N ILE A 116 -2.90 -5.22 15.11
CA ILE A 116 -2.70 -6.66 14.90
C ILE A 116 -1.30 -7.05 15.40
N TRP A 117 -0.27 -6.32 14.99
CA TRP A 117 1.12 -6.57 15.39
C TRP A 117 1.34 -6.33 16.88
N ILE A 118 0.81 -5.23 17.44
CA ILE A 118 0.89 -4.93 18.88
C ILE A 118 0.22 -6.05 19.69
N SER A 119 -0.95 -6.52 19.29
CA SER A 119 -1.64 -7.61 19.97
C SER A 119 -0.86 -8.92 19.91
N ALA A 120 -0.19 -9.23 18.81
CA ALA A 120 0.67 -10.40 18.68
C ALA A 120 1.87 -10.34 19.64
N ILE A 121 2.50 -9.17 19.78
CA ILE A 121 3.60 -8.94 20.73
C ILE A 121 3.12 -9.13 22.17
N ILE A 122 1.98 -8.53 22.53
CA ILE A 122 1.40 -8.67 23.89
C ILE A 122 1.10 -10.14 24.20
N MET A 123 0.52 -10.89 23.26
CA MET A 123 0.26 -12.32 23.44
C MET A 123 1.54 -13.12 23.64
N SER A 124 2.59 -12.82 22.88
CA SER A 124 3.90 -13.47 23.01
C SER A 124 4.54 -13.20 24.38
N LEU A 125 4.50 -11.96 24.86
CA LEU A 125 4.97 -11.59 26.18
C LEU A 125 4.17 -12.29 27.28
N GLY A 126 2.85 -12.40 27.17
CA GLY A 126 2.00 -13.15 28.07
C GLY A 126 2.40 -14.62 28.17
N ALA A 127 2.68 -15.27 27.04
CA ALA A 127 3.14 -16.65 27.00
C ALA A 127 4.48 -16.83 27.71
N VAL A 128 5.44 -15.93 27.48
CA VAL A 128 6.75 -15.94 28.14
C VAL A 128 6.62 -15.83 29.67
N LEU A 129 5.74 -14.92 30.14
CA LEU A 129 5.51 -14.76 31.60
C LEU A 129 4.92 -16.02 32.24
N VAL A 130 3.99 -16.70 31.56
CA VAL A 130 3.39 -17.95 32.04
C VAL A 130 4.46 -19.06 32.13
N ILE A 131 5.31 -19.21 31.12
CA ILE A 131 6.39 -20.20 31.11
C ILE A 131 7.37 -19.92 32.25
N ARG A 132 7.80 -18.66 32.40
CA ARG A 132 8.71 -18.26 33.46
C ARG A 132 8.14 -18.60 34.83
N ARG A 133 6.86 -18.30 35.09
CA ARG A 133 6.21 -18.64 36.38
C ARG A 133 6.21 -20.15 36.66
N ARG A 134 6.05 -20.97 35.62
CA ARG A 134 6.01 -22.44 35.74
C ARG A 134 7.39 -23.07 36.05
N ILE A 135 8.47 -22.39 35.66
CA ILE A 135 9.84 -22.88 35.89
C ILE A 135 10.30 -22.56 37.30
N TYR A 136 9.76 -21.50 37.94
CA TYR A 136 10.18 -21.03 39.26
C TYR A 136 9.20 -21.44 40.42
N VAL A 137 8.18 -22.24 40.12
CA VAL A 137 7.30 -22.89 41.08
C VAL A 137 7.48 -24.40 40.99
#